data_697a617bc691feea3baaf6b871028ec7
#
_entry.id   697a617bc691feea3baaf6b871028ec7
#
_cell.length_a   1.000
_cell.length_b   1.000
_cell.length_c   1.000
_cell.angle_alpha   90.00
_cell.angle_beta   90.00
_cell.angle_gamma   90.00
#
_symmetry.space_group_name_H-M   'P 1'
#
loop_
_entity.id
_entity.type
_entity.pdbx_description
1 polymer ?
#
loop_
_entity_poly.entity_id
_entity_poly.type
_entity_poly.pdbx_seq_one_letter_code
_entity_poly.pdbx_strand_id
1 'polypeptide(L)'
;MKLGDFIKPQDIVFGVRARDISGVAEQLLAETLPHHHFSPDNVRRLIAAVIARESEISTNCGAAAIPHARDASVRHFIAAIAANPDGVIEGQREPRVVIAFLSPEPQREEHLHLLRSLSALARDTATITAIANAKSGEDVVALLKR
;
A
#
# COMPACT_ATOMS: atom_id res chain seq x y z
N MET A 1 -5.81 -11.94 -11.28
CA MET A 1 -4.79 -11.89 -10.22
C MET A 1 -5.37 -11.25 -8.98
N LYS A 2 -5.24 -11.89 -7.84
CA LYS A 2 -5.71 -11.36 -6.56
C LYS A 2 -4.53 -10.76 -5.80
N LEU A 3 -4.81 -9.77 -4.94
CA LEU A 3 -3.77 -9.14 -4.11
C LEU A 3 -3.00 -10.17 -3.28
N GLY A 4 -3.70 -11.15 -2.71
CA GLY A 4 -3.05 -12.20 -1.93
C GLY A 4 -2.08 -13.07 -2.71
N ASP A 5 -2.10 -13.00 -4.05
CA ASP A 5 -1.20 -13.80 -4.88
C ASP A 5 0.23 -13.22 -4.91
N PHE A 6 0.38 -11.92 -4.66
CA PHE A 6 1.71 -11.29 -4.72
C PHE A 6 2.10 -10.50 -3.46
N ILE A 7 1.21 -10.29 -2.53
CA ILE A 7 1.55 -9.67 -1.24
C ILE A 7 2.02 -10.77 -0.27
N LYS A 8 3.18 -10.56 0.33
CA LYS A 8 3.77 -11.47 1.31
C LYS A 8 3.63 -10.88 2.72
N PRO A 9 3.72 -11.70 3.78
CA PRO A 9 3.70 -11.18 5.15
C PRO A 9 4.72 -10.07 5.41
N GLN A 10 5.88 -10.14 4.80
CA GLN A 10 6.93 -9.12 4.96
C GLN A 10 6.58 -7.77 4.33
N ASP A 11 5.53 -7.73 3.49
CA ASP A 11 5.03 -6.50 2.91
C ASP A 11 4.01 -5.80 3.82
N ILE A 12 3.71 -6.36 4.97
CA ILE A 12 2.74 -5.82 5.93
C ILE A 12 3.49 -5.21 7.10
N VAL A 13 3.22 -3.94 7.40
CA VAL A 13 3.84 -3.22 8.51
C VAL A 13 2.76 -2.69 9.44
N PHE A 14 2.83 -3.06 10.71
CA PHE A 14 1.88 -2.62 11.73
C PHE A 14 2.43 -1.44 12.52
N GLY A 15 1.53 -0.60 13.02
CA GLY A 15 1.90 0.49 13.91
C GLY A 15 2.47 1.72 13.24
N VAL A 16 2.44 1.78 11.92
CA VAL A 16 2.90 2.97 11.18
C VAL A 16 2.03 4.16 11.56
N ARG A 17 2.69 5.29 11.80
CA ARG A 17 2.00 6.55 12.10
C ARG A 17 2.84 7.71 11.59
N ALA A 18 2.23 8.60 10.83
CA ALA A 18 2.91 9.74 10.24
C ALA A 18 1.98 10.94 10.15
N ARG A 19 2.49 12.07 9.67
CA ARG A 19 1.72 13.33 9.60
C ARG A 19 0.65 13.31 8.51
N ASP A 20 0.91 12.58 7.43
CA ASP A 20 0.02 12.52 6.25
C ASP A 20 0.22 11.20 5.50
N ILE A 21 -0.58 10.99 4.46
CA ILE A 21 -0.51 9.78 3.63
C ILE A 21 0.88 9.63 2.99
N SER A 22 1.48 10.72 2.53
CA SER A 22 2.82 10.68 1.92
C SER A 22 3.86 10.18 2.91
N GLY A 23 3.80 10.63 4.16
CA GLY A 23 4.69 10.17 5.23
C GLY A 23 4.50 8.69 5.54
N VAL A 24 3.25 8.22 5.55
CA VAL A 24 2.97 6.79 5.73
C VAL A 24 3.57 5.97 4.59
N ALA A 25 3.35 6.40 3.35
CA ALA A 25 3.88 5.72 2.17
C ALA A 25 5.42 5.67 2.23
N GLU A 26 6.06 6.75 2.63
CA GLU A 26 7.52 6.81 2.76
C GLU A 26 8.03 5.78 3.76
N GLN A 27 7.46 5.74 4.97
CA GLN A 27 7.88 4.78 5.99
C GLN A 27 7.64 3.34 5.54
N LEU A 28 6.47 3.09 4.98
CA LEU A 28 6.07 1.76 4.53
C LEU A 28 7.01 1.24 3.43
N LEU A 29 7.24 2.03 2.40
CA LEU A 29 8.05 1.61 1.26
C LEU A 29 9.55 1.55 1.59
N ALA A 30 10.04 2.43 2.48
CA ALA A 30 11.42 2.36 2.94
C ALA A 30 11.70 1.02 3.64
N GLU A 31 10.72 0.48 4.35
CA GLU A 31 10.86 -0.80 5.06
C GLU A 31 10.65 -2.00 4.13
N THR A 32 9.72 -1.92 3.19
CA THR A 32 9.29 -3.10 2.41
C THR A 32 10.01 -3.26 1.07
N LEU A 33 10.36 -2.18 0.38
CA LEU A 33 11.00 -2.28 -0.94
C LEU A 33 12.36 -3.00 -0.92
N PRO A 34 13.20 -2.89 0.14
CA PRO A 34 14.43 -3.69 0.18
C PRO A 34 14.21 -5.20 0.07
N HIS A 35 13.06 -5.72 0.50
CA HIS A 35 12.72 -7.13 0.35
C HIS A 35 12.51 -7.54 -1.10
N HIS A 36 12.29 -6.58 -1.99
CA HIS A 36 12.10 -6.81 -3.42
C HIS A 36 13.38 -6.54 -4.22
N HIS A 37 14.52 -6.45 -3.55
CA HIS A 37 15.85 -6.37 -4.15
C HIS A 37 16.13 -5.11 -4.98
N PHE A 38 15.44 -4.01 -4.68
CA PHE A 38 15.78 -2.70 -5.27
C PHE A 38 17.04 -2.13 -4.60
N SER A 39 17.85 -1.43 -5.39
CA SER A 39 18.97 -0.67 -4.84
C SER A 39 18.44 0.49 -3.97
N PRO A 40 19.26 1.00 -3.02
CA PRO A 40 18.85 2.17 -2.24
C PRO A 40 18.44 3.37 -3.09
N ASP A 41 19.11 3.61 -4.21
CA ASP A 41 18.76 4.71 -5.13
C ASP A 41 17.39 4.48 -5.76
N ASN A 42 17.10 3.26 -6.20
CA ASN A 42 15.79 2.93 -6.76
C ASN A 42 14.68 3.01 -5.71
N VAL A 43 14.95 2.59 -4.48
CA VAL A 43 13.99 2.74 -3.37
C VAL A 43 13.62 4.22 -3.21
N ARG A 44 14.60 5.11 -3.12
CA ARG A 44 14.36 6.55 -2.97
C ARG A 44 13.55 7.12 -4.13
N ARG A 45 13.91 6.72 -5.36
CA ARG A 45 13.23 7.20 -6.56
C ARG A 45 11.77 6.74 -6.62
N LEU A 46 11.51 5.48 -6.28
CA LEU A 46 10.15 4.93 -6.27
C LEU A 46 9.29 5.58 -5.19
N ILE A 47 9.84 5.82 -4.02
CA ILE A 47 9.14 6.54 -2.95
C ILE A 47 8.79 7.95 -3.43
N ALA A 48 9.74 8.66 -4.05
CA ALA A 48 9.49 10.01 -4.56
C ALA A 48 8.37 10.00 -5.62
N ALA A 49 8.33 9.00 -6.49
CA ALA A 49 7.30 8.88 -7.51
C ALA A 49 5.91 8.69 -6.90
N VAL A 50 5.81 7.85 -5.88
CA VAL A 50 4.54 7.62 -5.17
C VAL A 50 4.07 8.90 -4.47
N ILE A 51 4.98 9.59 -3.78
CA ILE A 51 4.66 10.84 -3.07
C ILE A 51 4.21 11.91 -4.06
N ALA A 52 4.90 12.07 -5.19
CA ALA A 52 4.55 13.04 -6.21
C ALA A 52 3.13 12.80 -6.74
N ARG A 53 2.79 11.54 -7.00
CA ARG A 53 1.46 11.15 -7.48
C ARG A 53 0.39 11.44 -6.44
N GLU A 54 0.62 11.07 -5.18
CA GLU A 54 -0.33 11.32 -4.08
C GLU A 54 -0.54 12.81 -3.84
N SER A 55 0.50 13.61 -4.04
CA SER A 55 0.42 15.07 -3.89
C SER A 55 -0.44 15.74 -4.97
N GLU A 56 -0.53 15.15 -6.15
CA GLU A 56 -1.39 15.65 -7.22
C GLU A 56 -2.86 15.36 -6.95
N ILE A 57 -3.17 14.12 -6.62
CA ILE A 57 -4.54 13.67 -6.33
C ILE A 57 -4.47 12.66 -5.20
N SER A 58 -5.05 13.02 -4.05
CA SER A 58 -5.08 12.12 -2.92
C SER A 58 -5.94 10.89 -3.20
N THR A 59 -5.45 9.72 -2.79
CA THR A 59 -6.17 8.44 -2.90
C THR A 59 -6.92 8.08 -1.62
N ASN A 60 -7.01 9.03 -0.67
CA ASN A 60 -7.68 8.77 0.61
C ASN A 60 -9.18 8.55 0.39
N CYS A 61 -9.65 7.35 0.73
CA CYS A 61 -11.07 6.95 0.61
C CYS A 61 -11.77 6.92 1.98
N GLY A 62 -11.20 7.52 3.00
CA GLY A 62 -11.71 7.49 4.36
C GLY A 62 -11.05 6.41 5.20
N ALA A 63 -11.53 5.17 5.14
CA ALA A 63 -10.97 4.05 5.93
C ALA A 63 -9.60 3.59 5.43
N ALA A 64 -9.32 3.80 4.16
CA ALA A 64 -8.05 3.40 3.53
C ALA A 64 -7.58 4.43 2.51
N ALA A 65 -6.29 4.37 2.15
CA ALA A 65 -5.72 5.15 1.05
C ALA A 65 -4.84 4.21 0.20
N ILE A 66 -4.68 4.56 -1.09
CA ILE A 66 -3.97 3.71 -2.06
C ILE A 66 -2.95 4.53 -2.85
N PRO A 67 -1.89 5.05 -2.17
CA PRO A 67 -0.84 5.74 -2.91
C PRO A 67 -0.15 4.77 -3.87
N HIS A 68 0.08 5.20 -5.10
CA HIS A 68 0.60 4.30 -6.13
C HIS A 68 1.40 5.05 -7.19
N ALA A 69 2.19 4.29 -7.94
CA ALA A 69 2.92 4.79 -9.10
C ALA A 69 3.21 3.66 -10.08
N ARG A 70 3.47 4.02 -11.33
CA ARG A 70 4.00 3.13 -12.36
C ARG A 70 5.44 3.53 -12.63
N ASP A 71 6.30 2.54 -12.85
CA ASP A 71 7.72 2.83 -13.09
C ASP A 71 8.37 1.73 -13.90
N ALA A 72 9.29 2.12 -14.79
CA ALA A 72 10.00 1.20 -15.68
C ALA A 72 10.90 0.21 -14.93
N SER A 73 11.35 0.55 -13.71
CA SER A 73 12.20 -0.35 -12.92
C SER A 73 11.40 -1.46 -12.22
N VAL A 74 10.09 -1.33 -12.20
CA VAL A 74 9.20 -2.33 -11.57
C VAL A 74 8.88 -3.39 -12.61
N ARG A 75 9.22 -4.64 -12.33
CA ARG A 75 9.05 -5.74 -13.28
C ARG A 75 7.78 -6.55 -13.06
N HIS A 76 7.22 -6.47 -11.88
CA HIS A 76 5.97 -7.14 -11.50
C HIS A 76 5.24 -6.27 -10.49
N PHE A 77 3.96 -6.54 -10.28
CA PHE A 77 3.18 -5.76 -9.33
C PHE A 77 3.69 -5.97 -7.91
N ILE A 78 3.81 -4.88 -7.18
CA ILE A 78 4.25 -4.85 -5.80
C ILE A 78 3.24 -4.06 -5.00
N ALA A 79 2.82 -4.57 -3.86
CA ALA A 79 2.00 -3.83 -2.92
C ALA A 79 2.50 -4.08 -1.50
N ALA A 80 2.39 -3.05 -0.69
CA ALA A 80 2.72 -3.12 0.73
C ALA A 80 1.58 -2.48 1.51
N ILE A 81 1.34 -2.96 2.73
CA ILE A 81 0.23 -2.52 3.54
C ILE A 81 0.73 -2.03 4.90
N ALA A 82 0.37 -0.79 5.24
CA ALA A 82 0.50 -0.25 6.58
C ALA A 82 -0.85 -0.36 7.28
N ALA A 83 -0.89 -0.94 8.45
CA ALA A 83 -2.11 -1.13 9.21
C ALA A 83 -1.93 -0.66 10.64
N ASN A 84 -2.89 0.12 11.15
CA ASN A 84 -2.89 0.59 12.53
C ASN A 84 -4.35 0.77 12.97
N PRO A 85 -4.84 0.01 13.96
CA PRO A 85 -6.22 0.11 14.40
C PRO A 85 -6.57 1.48 14.98
N ASP A 86 -5.56 2.25 15.41
CA ASP A 86 -5.74 3.60 15.96
C ASP A 86 -5.60 4.69 14.89
N GLY A 87 -5.39 4.32 13.65
CA GLY A 87 -5.14 5.23 12.54
C GLY A 87 -3.67 5.40 12.22
N VAL A 88 -3.36 5.63 10.94
CA VAL A 88 -1.98 5.78 10.46
C VAL A 88 -1.54 7.25 10.41
N ILE A 89 -2.46 8.19 10.60
CA ILE A 89 -2.16 9.62 10.60
C ILE A 89 -2.30 10.18 12.00
N GLU A 90 -1.29 10.93 12.45
CA GLU A 90 -1.27 11.56 13.76
C GLU A 90 -2.51 12.43 13.95
N GLY A 91 -3.18 12.26 15.09
CA GLY A 91 -4.35 13.04 15.44
C GLY A 91 -5.64 12.67 14.72
N GLN A 92 -5.63 11.62 13.90
CA GLN A 92 -6.80 11.16 13.15
C GLN A 92 -7.05 9.67 13.37
N ARG A 93 -8.32 9.29 13.41
CA ARG A 93 -8.69 7.87 13.55
C ARG A 93 -8.71 7.13 12.20
N GLU A 94 -8.84 7.85 11.11
CA GLU A 94 -8.88 7.33 9.75
C GLU A 94 -7.85 8.06 8.89
N PRO A 95 -7.25 7.42 7.88
CA PRO A 95 -7.41 6.01 7.55
C PRO A 95 -6.64 5.10 8.50
N ARG A 96 -7.06 3.84 8.57
CA ARG A 96 -6.41 2.81 9.39
C ARG A 96 -5.51 1.89 8.56
N VAL A 97 -5.65 1.93 7.26
CA VAL A 97 -4.90 1.09 6.31
C VAL A 97 -4.43 1.95 5.15
N VAL A 98 -3.18 1.80 4.79
CA VAL A 98 -2.63 2.39 3.56
C VAL A 98 -2.01 1.27 2.75
N ILE A 99 -2.41 1.18 1.48
CA ILE A 99 -1.88 0.19 0.54
C ILE A 99 -1.06 0.94 -0.51
N ALA A 100 0.26 0.82 -0.44
CA ALA A 100 1.14 1.40 -1.45
C ALA A 100 1.30 0.39 -2.58
N PHE A 101 1.11 0.83 -3.81
CA PHE A 101 1.04 -0.04 -4.97
C PHE A 101 1.96 0.45 -6.08
N LEU A 102 2.82 -0.45 -6.57
CA LEU A 102 3.73 -0.16 -7.67
C LEU A 102 3.48 -1.15 -8.80
N SER A 103 3.44 -0.65 -10.03
CA SER A 103 3.19 -1.50 -11.18
C SER A 103 4.18 -1.22 -12.32
N PRO A 104 4.42 -2.23 -13.19
CA PRO A 104 5.23 -2.05 -14.38
C PRO A 104 4.61 -1.01 -15.32
N GLU A 105 5.44 -0.15 -15.87
CA GLU A 105 4.98 0.91 -16.77
C GLU A 105 4.28 0.38 -18.02
N PRO A 106 4.75 -0.71 -18.69
CA PRO A 106 4.11 -1.20 -19.90
C PRO A 106 2.74 -1.87 -19.71
N GLN A 107 2.38 -2.27 -18.49
CA GLN A 107 1.17 -3.08 -18.22
C GLN A 107 0.02 -2.21 -17.72
N ARG A 108 -0.41 -1.26 -18.57
CA ARG A 108 -1.42 -0.27 -18.17
C ARG A 108 -2.79 -0.89 -17.86
N GLU A 109 -3.24 -1.83 -18.68
CA GLU A 109 -4.57 -2.45 -18.47
C GLU A 109 -4.63 -3.24 -17.18
N GLU A 110 -3.58 -4.02 -16.89
CA GLU A 110 -3.49 -4.77 -15.66
C GLU A 110 -3.36 -3.85 -14.45
N HIS A 111 -2.63 -2.74 -14.60
CA HIS A 111 -2.55 -1.70 -13.56
C HIS A 111 -3.93 -1.17 -13.22
N LEU A 112 -4.73 -0.82 -14.23
CA LEU A 112 -6.09 -0.31 -14.01
C LEU A 112 -7.00 -1.37 -13.39
N HIS A 113 -6.88 -2.61 -13.81
CA HIS A 113 -7.64 -3.72 -13.24
C HIS A 113 -7.34 -3.90 -11.76
N LEU A 114 -6.06 -3.93 -11.38
CA LEU A 114 -5.65 -4.07 -9.99
C LEU A 114 -6.03 -2.85 -9.17
N LEU A 115 -5.93 -1.66 -9.73
CA LEU A 115 -6.33 -0.44 -9.05
C LEU A 115 -7.82 -0.44 -8.74
N ARG A 116 -8.66 -0.96 -9.63
CA ARG A 116 -10.10 -1.13 -9.37
C ARG A 116 -10.33 -2.11 -8.22
N SER A 117 -9.59 -3.22 -8.21
CA SER A 117 -9.67 -4.19 -7.11
C SER A 117 -9.27 -3.59 -5.77
N LEU A 118 -8.22 -2.78 -5.76
CA LEU A 118 -7.78 -2.06 -4.57
C LEU A 118 -8.82 -1.04 -4.13
N SER A 119 -9.43 -0.33 -5.06
CA SER A 119 -10.47 0.65 -4.76
C SER A 119 -11.69 -0.03 -4.14
N ALA A 120 -12.08 -1.19 -4.66
CA ALA A 120 -13.17 -1.97 -4.09
C ALA A 120 -12.85 -2.44 -2.68
N LEU A 121 -11.61 -2.91 -2.45
CA LEU A 121 -11.14 -3.30 -1.12
C LEU A 121 -11.17 -2.13 -0.15
N ALA A 122 -10.71 -0.97 -0.59
CA ALA A 122 -10.66 0.25 0.25
C ALA A 122 -12.05 0.69 0.71
N ARG A 123 -13.10 0.36 -0.05
CA ARG A 123 -14.49 0.67 0.30
C ARG A 123 -15.15 -0.43 1.13
N ASP A 124 -14.55 -1.58 1.22
CA ASP A 124 -15.06 -2.69 2.04
C ASP A 124 -14.63 -2.47 3.49
N THR A 125 -15.43 -1.70 4.22
CA THR A 125 -15.12 -1.29 5.58
C THR A 125 -14.88 -2.48 6.51
N ALA A 126 -15.64 -3.55 6.33
CA ALA A 126 -15.47 -4.75 7.17
C ALA A 126 -14.11 -5.39 6.96
N THR A 127 -13.66 -5.52 5.71
CA THR A 127 -12.34 -6.09 5.40
C THR A 127 -11.22 -5.16 5.87
N ILE A 128 -11.35 -3.86 5.64
CA ILE A 128 -10.35 -2.88 6.12
C ILE A 128 -10.23 -2.93 7.64
N THR A 129 -11.35 -3.01 8.35
CA THR A 129 -11.33 -3.14 9.81
C THR A 129 -10.62 -4.42 10.25
N ALA A 130 -10.89 -5.54 9.56
CA ALA A 130 -10.23 -6.81 9.86
C ALA A 130 -8.71 -6.72 9.62
N ILE A 131 -8.27 -6.07 8.54
CA ILE A 131 -6.85 -5.84 8.26
C ILE A 131 -6.22 -4.98 9.36
N ALA A 132 -6.88 -3.88 9.73
CA ALA A 132 -6.36 -2.96 10.75
C ALA A 132 -6.19 -3.64 12.11
N ASN A 133 -7.04 -4.60 12.43
CA ASN A 133 -7.03 -5.32 13.70
C ASN A 133 -6.31 -6.68 13.64
N ALA A 134 -5.75 -7.04 12.49
CA ALA A 134 -5.03 -8.30 12.34
C ALA A 134 -3.79 -8.32 13.25
N LYS A 135 -3.42 -9.52 13.69
CA LYS A 135 -2.31 -9.71 14.65
C LYS A 135 -0.99 -10.07 13.97
N SER A 136 -1.04 -10.45 12.70
CA SER A 136 0.14 -10.85 11.96
C SER A 136 -0.02 -10.56 10.47
N GLY A 137 1.12 -10.49 9.76
CA GLY A 137 1.13 -10.35 8.31
C GLY A 137 0.46 -11.55 7.63
N GLU A 138 0.63 -12.75 8.17
CA GLU A 138 0.00 -13.96 7.67
C GLU A 138 -1.53 -13.85 7.71
N ASP A 139 -2.08 -13.28 8.77
CA ASP A 139 -3.52 -13.08 8.90
C ASP A 139 -4.03 -12.10 7.85
N VAL A 140 -3.30 -11.02 7.58
CA VAL A 140 -3.65 -10.06 6.53
C VAL A 140 -3.66 -10.73 5.16
N VAL A 141 -2.61 -11.48 4.84
CA VAL A 141 -2.53 -12.19 3.55
C VAL A 141 -3.71 -13.17 3.40
N ALA A 142 -4.08 -13.87 4.46
CA ALA A 142 -5.24 -14.77 4.44
C ALA A 142 -6.54 -14.03 4.13
N LEU A 143 -6.74 -12.82 4.68
CA LEU A 143 -7.90 -11.98 4.37
C LEU A 143 -7.93 -11.59 2.89
N LEU A 144 -6.77 -11.33 2.31
CA LEU A 144 -6.67 -10.91 0.90
C LEU A 144 -6.89 -12.06 -0.09
N LYS A 145 -6.82 -13.30 0.37
CA LYS A 145 -7.03 -14.48 -0.47
C LYS A 145 -8.48 -14.96 -0.53
N ARG A 146 -9.33 -14.38 0.28
CA ARG A 146 -10.76 -14.75 0.33
C ARG A 146 -11.50 -14.40 -0.95
#